data_a1fa4d2242677b52b7d4d32152e37224
#
_entry.id   a1fa4d2242677b52b7d4d32152e37224
#
_cell.length_a   1.000
_cell.length_b   1.000
_cell.length_c   1.000
_cell.angle_alpha   90.00
_cell.angle_beta   90.00
_cell.angle_gamma   90.00
#
_symmetry.space_group_name_H-M   'P 1'
#
loop_
_entity.id
_entity.type
_entity.pdbx_description
1 polymer ?
#
loop_
_entity_poly.entity_id
_entity_poly.type
_entity_poly.pdbx_seq_one_letter_code
_entity_poly.pdbx_strand_id
1 'polypeptide(L)'
;MDASVIIPTYHSWTQLQHCLDCLEAQTIDRERFEILVVNNDPSDPVPPSLRLPTNAYVVEQAKPGSYAARNRGIENAKSDLLFFTDSDCRPDPKYLEAGLIMAKDHPDCGRFGGDVVLIPNGDEWTTTELFDQYLGLEQKKWVERGRAVTANLIVRRKTIEHVGMFNDKVLSGGDMEWNARASEAGEPILFAQKAIVRHPARGSLRDHLAKARRIEGARLRRNAGRGFVNYIPPIQKLIPSFKTLSNLLKTPELSFSQAMSVWGVHYAVRVVKITETIRLLWLRRPDQRT
;
A
#
# COMPACT_ATOMS: atom_id res chain seq x y z
N MET A 1 1.36 -21.28 15.75
CA MET A 1 1.23 -20.39 14.58
C MET A 1 1.55 -18.99 15.03
N ASP A 2 2.64 -18.43 14.52
CA ASP A 2 3.16 -17.14 15.03
C ASP A 2 2.74 -15.98 14.13
N ALA A 3 2.50 -16.24 12.84
CA ALA A 3 2.10 -15.23 11.87
C ALA A 3 1.06 -15.75 10.88
N SER A 4 0.12 -14.88 10.46
CA SER A 4 -0.74 -15.10 9.31
C SER A 4 -0.46 -13.99 8.27
N VAL A 5 0.01 -14.39 7.09
CA VAL A 5 0.28 -13.47 5.97
C VAL A 5 -0.96 -13.38 5.09
N ILE A 6 -1.52 -12.19 4.93
CA ILE A 6 -2.75 -11.95 4.19
C ILE A 6 -2.44 -11.20 2.89
N ILE A 7 -2.74 -11.83 1.76
CA ILE A 7 -2.40 -11.33 0.41
C ILE A 7 -3.68 -11.26 -0.43
N PRO A 8 -4.26 -10.07 -0.65
CA PRO A 8 -5.32 -9.92 -1.62
C PRO A 8 -4.78 -10.06 -3.04
N THR A 9 -5.46 -10.82 -3.89
CA THR A 9 -5.13 -10.93 -5.32
C THR A 9 -6.37 -10.65 -6.17
N TYR A 10 -6.15 -9.98 -7.30
CA TYR A 10 -7.18 -9.68 -8.31
C TYR A 10 -6.50 -9.69 -9.68
N HIS A 11 -6.72 -10.73 -10.47
CA HIS A 11 -6.10 -10.93 -11.80
C HIS A 11 -4.55 -10.79 -11.81
N SER A 12 -3.89 -11.16 -10.70
CA SER A 12 -2.46 -10.92 -10.49
C SER A 12 -1.67 -12.21 -10.20
N TRP A 13 -2.09 -13.33 -10.77
CA TRP A 13 -1.53 -14.65 -10.45
C TRP A 13 -0.02 -14.77 -10.72
N THR A 14 0.48 -14.13 -11.79
CA THR A 14 1.91 -14.14 -12.11
C THR A 14 2.73 -13.39 -11.07
N GLN A 15 2.26 -12.21 -10.66
CA GLN A 15 2.92 -11.42 -9.61
C GLN A 15 2.85 -12.15 -8.26
N LEU A 16 1.70 -12.75 -7.96
CA LEU A 16 1.50 -13.53 -6.76
C LEU A 16 2.49 -14.70 -6.66
N GLN A 17 2.82 -15.39 -7.78
CA GLN A 17 3.82 -16.46 -7.74
C GLN A 17 5.16 -15.96 -7.20
N HIS A 18 5.62 -14.80 -7.64
CA HIS A 18 6.87 -14.20 -7.13
C HIS A 18 6.79 -13.86 -5.64
N CYS A 19 5.63 -13.38 -5.18
CA CYS A 19 5.41 -13.12 -3.77
C CYS A 19 5.46 -14.42 -2.94
N LEU A 20 4.81 -15.48 -3.42
CA LEU A 20 4.82 -16.81 -2.79
C LEU A 20 6.22 -17.42 -2.76
N ASP A 21 6.98 -17.33 -3.85
CA ASP A 21 8.38 -17.80 -3.91
C ASP A 21 9.25 -17.09 -2.84
N CYS A 22 9.06 -15.79 -2.63
CA CYS A 22 9.73 -15.04 -1.56
C CYS A 22 9.28 -15.45 -0.16
N LEU A 23 8.00 -15.79 0.03
CA LEU A 23 7.49 -16.28 1.31
C LEU A 23 7.92 -17.72 1.58
N GLU A 24 8.12 -18.53 0.55
CA GLU A 24 8.69 -19.87 0.69
C GLU A 24 10.16 -19.83 1.12
N ALA A 25 10.88 -18.75 0.78
CA ALA A 25 12.30 -18.52 1.14
C ALA A 25 12.50 -17.81 2.51
N GLN A 26 11.46 -17.71 3.35
CA GLN A 26 11.60 -17.07 4.67
C GLN A 26 12.52 -17.87 5.60
N THR A 27 13.23 -17.16 6.49
CA THR A 27 14.18 -17.76 7.46
C THR A 27 13.51 -18.47 8.63
N ILE A 28 12.21 -18.29 8.83
CA ILE A 28 11.44 -19.00 9.86
C ILE A 28 10.82 -20.28 9.29
N ASP A 29 10.62 -21.28 10.15
CA ASP A 29 10.03 -22.55 9.77
C ASP A 29 8.59 -22.36 9.23
N ARG A 30 8.27 -23.08 8.14
CA ARG A 30 6.95 -23.01 7.48
C ARG A 30 5.77 -23.31 8.41
N GLU A 31 5.98 -24.17 9.40
CA GLU A 31 4.95 -24.53 10.39
C GLU A 31 4.60 -23.38 11.33
N ARG A 32 5.45 -22.35 11.41
CA ARG A 32 5.25 -21.19 12.28
C ARG A 32 4.38 -20.10 11.67
N PHE A 33 4.09 -20.16 10.36
CA PHE A 33 3.23 -19.16 9.71
C PHE A 33 2.33 -19.80 8.65
N GLU A 34 1.25 -19.12 8.33
CA GLU A 34 0.36 -19.46 7.21
C GLU A 34 0.28 -18.32 6.21
N ILE A 35 -0.07 -18.63 4.97
CA ILE A 35 -0.27 -17.69 3.90
C ILE A 35 -1.73 -17.79 3.43
N LEU A 36 -2.46 -16.69 3.56
CA LEU A 36 -3.85 -16.55 3.13
C LEU A 36 -3.89 -15.72 1.87
N VAL A 37 -3.97 -16.38 0.73
CA VAL A 37 -4.22 -15.76 -0.57
C VAL A 37 -5.71 -15.53 -0.68
N VAL A 38 -6.15 -14.28 -0.81
CA VAL A 38 -7.57 -13.97 -0.95
C VAL A 38 -7.87 -13.57 -2.38
N ASN A 39 -8.47 -14.49 -3.15
CA ASN A 39 -8.93 -14.23 -4.51
C ASN A 39 -10.14 -13.29 -4.48
N ASN A 40 -9.98 -12.08 -4.98
CA ASN A 40 -11.05 -11.06 -4.99
C ASN A 40 -11.91 -11.07 -6.26
N ASP A 41 -11.79 -12.11 -7.06
CA ASP A 41 -12.69 -12.41 -8.16
C ASP A 41 -12.87 -13.93 -8.32
N PRO A 42 -13.93 -14.54 -7.74
CA PRO A 42 -14.19 -15.96 -7.90
C PRO A 42 -14.41 -16.43 -9.35
N SER A 43 -14.66 -15.51 -10.29
CA SER A 43 -14.78 -15.83 -11.72
C SER A 43 -13.41 -15.99 -12.42
N ASP A 44 -12.32 -15.54 -11.77
CA ASP A 44 -10.94 -15.76 -12.19
C ASP A 44 -10.30 -16.85 -11.30
N PRO A 45 -10.46 -18.14 -11.65
CA PRO A 45 -10.02 -19.24 -10.81
C PRO A 45 -8.50 -19.32 -10.71
N VAL A 46 -8.03 -19.95 -9.64
CA VAL A 46 -6.59 -20.23 -9.45
C VAL A 46 -6.04 -21.00 -10.66
N PRO A 47 -5.06 -20.47 -11.38
CA PRO A 47 -4.50 -21.16 -12.55
C PRO A 47 -3.76 -22.44 -12.11
N PRO A 48 -3.85 -23.53 -12.88
CA PRO A 48 -3.13 -24.78 -12.57
C PRO A 48 -1.61 -24.64 -12.49
N SER A 49 -1.07 -23.59 -13.07
CA SER A 49 0.38 -23.27 -13.05
C SER A 49 0.83 -22.62 -11.74
N LEU A 50 -0.09 -22.13 -10.91
CA LEU A 50 0.27 -21.51 -9.63
C LEU A 50 0.76 -22.57 -8.65
N ARG A 51 1.98 -22.39 -8.16
CA ARG A 51 2.56 -23.26 -7.12
C ARG A 51 2.28 -22.67 -5.75
N LEU A 52 1.44 -23.33 -4.99
CA LEU A 52 1.13 -22.93 -3.62
C LEU A 52 2.08 -23.64 -2.64
N PRO A 53 2.75 -22.91 -1.75
CA PRO A 53 3.44 -23.48 -0.59
C PRO A 53 2.48 -24.32 0.26
N THR A 54 3.00 -25.35 0.95
CA THR A 54 2.16 -26.30 1.75
C THR A 54 1.41 -25.64 2.91
N ASN A 55 1.88 -24.46 3.37
CA ASN A 55 1.25 -23.64 4.40
C ASN A 55 0.42 -22.48 3.80
N ALA A 56 0.13 -22.52 2.48
CA ALA A 56 -0.70 -21.52 1.81
C ALA A 56 -2.11 -22.03 1.54
N TYR A 57 -3.10 -21.14 1.70
CA TYR A 57 -4.52 -21.42 1.46
C TYR A 57 -5.10 -20.33 0.56
N VAL A 58 -5.97 -20.71 -0.38
CA VAL A 58 -6.75 -19.76 -1.17
C VAL A 58 -8.14 -19.63 -0.58
N VAL A 59 -8.56 -18.40 -0.36
CA VAL A 59 -9.88 -18.02 0.14
C VAL A 59 -10.53 -17.11 -0.88
N GLU A 60 -11.81 -17.26 -1.14
CA GLU A 60 -12.55 -16.43 -2.09
C GLU A 60 -13.27 -15.27 -1.40
N GLN A 61 -13.29 -14.11 -2.09
CA GLN A 61 -14.05 -12.94 -1.70
C GLN A 61 -14.71 -12.30 -2.93
N ALA A 62 -16.03 -12.52 -3.06
CA ALA A 62 -16.81 -11.98 -4.19
C ALA A 62 -17.08 -10.48 -4.12
N LYS A 63 -17.04 -9.87 -2.92
CA LYS A 63 -17.19 -8.42 -2.78
C LYS A 63 -15.94 -7.72 -3.31
N PRO A 64 -16.07 -6.86 -4.36
CA PRO A 64 -14.92 -6.20 -4.95
C PRO A 64 -14.17 -5.29 -3.98
N GLY A 65 -12.86 -5.29 -4.06
CA GLY A 65 -11.97 -4.37 -3.36
C GLY A 65 -10.98 -5.04 -2.40
N SER A 66 -9.74 -4.57 -2.42
CA SER A 66 -8.64 -5.13 -1.64
C SER A 66 -8.88 -5.09 -0.13
N TYR A 67 -9.72 -4.19 0.37
CA TYR A 67 -10.06 -4.12 1.80
C TYR A 67 -11.11 -5.17 2.18
N ALA A 68 -12.07 -5.49 1.29
CA ALA A 68 -12.97 -6.63 1.48
C ALA A 68 -12.17 -7.95 1.49
N ALA A 69 -11.21 -8.09 0.59
CA ALA A 69 -10.33 -9.25 0.56
C ALA A 69 -9.46 -9.34 1.84
N ARG A 70 -8.89 -8.24 2.33
CA ARG A 70 -8.13 -8.26 3.58
C ARG A 70 -8.99 -8.61 4.78
N ASN A 71 -10.22 -8.10 4.86
CA ASN A 71 -11.16 -8.47 5.91
C ASN A 71 -11.45 -9.98 5.88
N ARG A 72 -11.68 -10.55 4.71
CA ARG A 72 -11.86 -11.99 4.54
C ARG A 72 -10.64 -12.79 4.98
N GLY A 73 -9.44 -12.29 4.70
CA GLY A 73 -8.19 -12.87 5.20
C GLY A 73 -8.09 -12.82 6.73
N ILE A 74 -8.46 -11.70 7.37
CA ILE A 74 -8.48 -11.54 8.84
C ILE A 74 -9.42 -12.57 9.48
N GLU A 75 -10.62 -12.77 8.91
CA GLU A 75 -11.62 -13.73 9.39
C GLU A 75 -11.11 -15.18 9.37
N ASN A 76 -10.26 -15.52 8.41
CA ASN A 76 -9.72 -16.87 8.23
C ASN A 76 -8.33 -17.07 8.87
N ALA A 77 -7.67 -16.01 9.30
CA ALA A 77 -6.34 -16.05 9.89
C ALA A 77 -6.36 -16.72 11.28
N LYS A 78 -5.39 -17.59 11.55
CA LYS A 78 -5.26 -18.34 12.81
C LYS A 78 -4.35 -17.68 13.84
N SER A 79 -3.41 -16.83 13.37
CA SER A 79 -2.48 -16.18 14.27
C SER A 79 -3.03 -14.88 14.84
N ASP A 80 -2.48 -14.48 16.00
CA ASP A 80 -2.73 -13.18 16.62
C ASP A 80 -1.91 -12.06 15.98
N LEU A 81 -0.88 -12.38 15.20
CA LEU A 81 -0.09 -11.39 14.47
C LEU A 81 -0.35 -11.51 12.97
N LEU A 82 -0.93 -10.47 12.40
CA LEU A 82 -1.39 -10.40 11.01
C LEU A 82 -0.41 -9.57 10.20
N PHE A 83 0.15 -10.16 9.15
CA PHE A 83 1.04 -9.50 8.20
C PHE A 83 0.27 -9.23 6.92
N PHE A 84 0.14 -7.96 6.54
CA PHE A 84 -0.46 -7.57 5.27
C PHE A 84 0.63 -7.25 4.26
N THR A 85 0.49 -7.82 3.06
CA THR A 85 1.31 -7.49 1.90
C THR A 85 0.46 -7.56 0.63
N ASP A 86 0.98 -7.07 -0.50
CA ASP A 86 0.26 -7.09 -1.78
C ASP A 86 0.81 -8.21 -2.68
N SER A 87 0.02 -8.68 -3.66
CA SER A 87 0.39 -9.79 -4.54
C SER A 87 1.60 -9.50 -5.44
N ASP A 88 1.92 -8.23 -5.67
CA ASP A 88 3.08 -7.78 -6.45
C ASP A 88 4.33 -7.49 -5.59
N CYS A 89 4.22 -7.65 -4.28
CA CYS A 89 5.30 -7.47 -3.34
C CYS A 89 6.27 -8.67 -3.32
N ARG A 90 7.52 -8.39 -2.96
CA ARG A 90 8.59 -9.40 -2.77
C ARG A 90 9.17 -9.24 -1.37
N PRO A 91 8.65 -9.96 -0.35
CA PRO A 91 9.18 -9.96 0.99
C PRO A 91 10.64 -10.43 1.04
N ASP A 92 11.50 -9.71 1.76
CA ASP A 92 12.88 -10.15 1.99
C ASP A 92 12.91 -11.45 2.84
N PRO A 93 13.95 -12.30 2.74
CA PRO A 93 14.00 -13.57 3.47
C PRO A 93 13.85 -13.46 4.99
N LYS A 94 14.18 -12.32 5.58
CA LYS A 94 14.02 -12.05 7.03
C LYS A 94 12.78 -11.24 7.38
N TYR A 95 11.85 -11.04 6.44
CA TYR A 95 10.67 -10.20 6.64
C TYR A 95 9.82 -10.64 7.83
N LEU A 96 9.44 -11.91 7.88
CA LEU A 96 8.62 -12.45 8.96
C LEU A 96 9.39 -12.50 10.29
N GLU A 97 10.64 -12.96 10.28
CA GLU A 97 11.50 -13.00 11.46
C GLU A 97 11.62 -11.59 12.09
N ALA A 98 11.91 -10.57 11.28
CA ALA A 98 12.06 -9.20 11.74
C ALA A 98 10.75 -8.64 12.33
N GLY A 99 9.61 -8.95 11.71
CA GLY A 99 8.30 -8.55 12.21
C GLY A 99 7.95 -9.24 13.54
N LEU A 100 8.25 -10.52 13.68
CA LEU A 100 8.03 -11.27 14.91
C LEU A 100 8.91 -10.75 16.06
N ILE A 101 10.19 -10.47 15.79
CA ILE A 101 11.12 -9.87 16.78
C ILE A 101 10.57 -8.51 17.21
N MET A 102 10.20 -7.65 16.25
CA MET A 102 9.65 -6.32 16.55
C MET A 102 8.39 -6.39 17.42
N ALA A 103 7.49 -7.34 17.11
CA ALA A 103 6.30 -7.54 17.92
C ALA A 103 6.60 -8.08 19.32
N LYS A 104 7.61 -8.95 19.46
CA LYS A 104 8.05 -9.49 20.75
C LYS A 104 8.68 -8.41 21.62
N ASP A 105 9.53 -7.57 21.04
CA ASP A 105 10.27 -6.52 21.76
C ASP A 105 9.34 -5.34 22.17
N HIS A 106 8.19 -5.20 21.51
CA HIS A 106 7.21 -4.14 21.78
C HIS A 106 5.81 -4.72 22.03
N PRO A 107 5.57 -5.41 23.16
CA PRO A 107 4.30 -6.12 23.44
C PRO A 107 3.09 -5.20 23.53
N ASP A 108 3.28 -3.95 23.89
CA ASP A 108 2.21 -2.94 24.01
C ASP A 108 1.91 -2.21 22.70
N CYS A 109 2.73 -2.41 21.66
CA CYS A 109 2.49 -1.81 20.36
C CYS A 109 1.53 -2.69 19.53
N GLY A 110 0.43 -2.09 19.08
CA GLY A 110 -0.61 -2.79 18.31
C GLY A 110 -0.30 -2.90 16.81
N ARG A 111 0.57 -2.02 16.27
CA ARG A 111 0.81 -1.90 14.83
C ARG A 111 2.29 -1.65 14.52
N PHE A 112 2.76 -2.24 13.41
CA PHE A 112 4.10 -1.98 12.90
C PHE A 112 4.03 -1.75 11.38
N GLY A 113 4.56 -0.62 10.91
CA GLY A 113 4.80 -0.39 9.48
C GLY A 113 6.20 -0.86 9.13
N GLY A 114 6.33 -1.91 8.33
CA GLY A 114 7.62 -2.36 7.83
C GLY A 114 8.14 -1.49 6.69
N ASP A 115 9.39 -1.64 6.31
CA ASP A 115 9.98 -0.87 5.23
C ASP A 115 9.48 -1.34 3.85
N VAL A 116 9.20 -0.40 2.97
CA VAL A 116 8.79 -0.67 1.59
C VAL A 116 9.84 -0.06 0.66
N VAL A 117 10.66 -0.94 0.11
CA VAL A 117 11.74 -0.57 -0.81
C VAL A 117 11.23 -0.72 -2.23
N LEU A 118 11.22 0.36 -2.99
CA LEU A 118 10.84 0.29 -4.40
C LEU A 118 11.96 -0.33 -5.23
N ILE A 119 11.58 -1.15 -6.21
CA ILE A 119 12.48 -1.76 -7.19
C ILE A 119 12.02 -1.43 -8.61
N PRO A 120 12.93 -1.29 -9.59
CA PRO A 120 12.55 -1.11 -10.99
C PRO A 120 11.89 -2.39 -11.55
N ASN A 121 11.10 -2.25 -12.60
CA ASN A 121 10.49 -3.40 -13.29
C ASN A 121 11.47 -4.08 -14.28
N GLY A 122 12.53 -3.39 -14.65
CA GLY A 122 13.61 -3.89 -15.52
C GLY A 122 14.97 -3.64 -14.90
N ASP A 123 16.01 -3.68 -15.72
CA ASP A 123 17.39 -3.50 -15.24
C ASP A 123 17.70 -2.05 -14.87
N GLU A 124 17.02 -1.09 -15.49
CA GLU A 124 17.22 0.33 -15.25
C GLU A 124 15.95 1.04 -14.82
N TRP A 125 16.10 2.12 -14.04
CA TRP A 125 15.02 2.97 -13.60
C TRP A 125 14.50 3.87 -14.72
N THR A 126 13.22 3.77 -15.04
CA THR A 126 12.53 4.72 -15.91
C THR A 126 12.23 6.03 -15.17
N THR A 127 11.95 7.11 -15.90
CA THR A 127 11.57 8.41 -15.30
C THR A 127 10.36 8.29 -14.36
N THR A 128 9.38 7.47 -14.70
CA THR A 128 8.16 7.29 -13.91
C THR A 128 8.42 6.48 -12.65
N GLU A 129 9.31 5.52 -12.70
CA GLU A 129 9.77 4.76 -11.53
C GLU A 129 10.63 5.62 -10.60
N LEU A 130 11.53 6.45 -11.14
CA LEU A 130 12.27 7.43 -10.38
C LEU A 130 11.33 8.43 -9.67
N PHE A 131 10.22 8.82 -10.32
CA PHE A 131 9.21 9.63 -9.66
C PHE A 131 8.59 8.90 -8.45
N ASP A 132 8.27 7.61 -8.57
CA ASP A 132 7.73 6.82 -7.44
C ASP A 132 8.78 6.67 -6.33
N GLN A 133 10.04 6.43 -6.70
CA GLN A 133 11.18 6.29 -5.79
C GLN A 133 11.43 7.54 -4.93
N TYR A 134 11.47 8.71 -5.53
CA TYR A 134 11.87 9.94 -4.84
C TYR A 134 10.70 10.79 -4.33
N LEU A 135 9.51 10.64 -4.89
CA LEU A 135 8.33 11.46 -4.56
C LEU A 135 7.07 10.64 -4.27
N GLY A 136 7.17 9.31 -4.30
CA GLY A 136 6.06 8.39 -4.09
C GLY A 136 5.87 7.97 -2.63
N LEU A 137 6.05 6.68 -2.38
CA LEU A 137 5.83 6.07 -1.09
C LEU A 137 7.11 6.11 -0.24
N GLU A 138 6.99 6.66 0.96
CA GLU A 138 8.03 6.60 1.98
C GLU A 138 7.37 6.15 3.30
N GLN A 139 7.39 4.84 3.55
CA GLN A 139 6.66 4.22 4.67
C GLN A 139 7.07 4.81 6.03
N LYS A 140 8.37 5.06 6.26
CA LYS A 140 8.86 5.66 7.50
C LYS A 140 8.16 6.98 7.82
N LYS A 141 8.08 7.89 6.85
CA LYS A 141 7.38 9.19 7.03
C LYS A 141 5.88 9.03 7.29
N TRP A 142 5.25 7.97 6.78
CA TRP A 142 3.86 7.67 7.08
C TRP A 142 3.71 7.16 8.50
N VAL A 143 4.60 6.27 8.96
CA VAL A 143 4.61 5.74 10.33
C VAL A 143 4.79 6.86 11.36
N GLU A 144 5.69 7.81 11.13
CA GLU A 144 5.88 9.00 11.95
C GLU A 144 4.60 9.86 12.09
N ARG A 145 3.65 9.69 11.15
CA ARG A 145 2.34 10.35 11.15
C ARG A 145 1.21 9.43 11.62
N GLY A 146 1.54 8.32 12.24
CA GLY A 146 0.57 7.34 12.75
C GLY A 146 -0.10 6.49 11.67
N ARG A 147 0.50 6.35 10.48
CA ARG A 147 -0.10 5.66 9.32
C ARG A 147 0.88 4.70 8.66
N ALA A 148 0.35 3.70 7.95
CA ALA A 148 1.14 2.80 7.11
C ALA A 148 0.29 2.30 5.93
N VAL A 149 0.96 1.93 4.82
CA VAL A 149 0.30 1.23 3.71
C VAL A 149 0.26 -0.27 3.97
N THR A 150 -0.78 -0.92 3.48
CA THR A 150 -0.98 -2.37 3.65
C THR A 150 -0.03 -3.23 2.80
N ALA A 151 0.78 -2.64 1.94
CA ALA A 151 1.87 -3.36 1.27
C ALA A 151 2.90 -3.92 2.28
N ASN A 152 3.05 -3.27 3.46
CA ASN A 152 3.85 -3.79 4.56
C ASN A 152 3.32 -3.23 5.90
N LEU A 153 2.26 -3.85 6.40
CA LEU A 153 1.64 -3.51 7.68
C LEU A 153 1.49 -4.77 8.52
N ILE A 154 1.96 -4.72 9.75
CA ILE A 154 1.83 -5.80 10.72
C ILE A 154 0.92 -5.31 11.84
N VAL A 155 -0.09 -6.11 12.20
CA VAL A 155 -1.12 -5.71 13.18
C VAL A 155 -1.42 -6.86 14.12
N ARG A 156 -1.54 -6.58 15.42
CA ARG A 156 -2.08 -7.55 16.36
C ARG A 156 -3.59 -7.70 16.19
N ARG A 157 -4.11 -8.91 16.27
CA ARG A 157 -5.55 -9.19 16.19
C ARG A 157 -6.36 -8.36 17.18
N LYS A 158 -5.88 -8.22 18.42
CA LYS A 158 -6.51 -7.37 19.44
C LYS A 158 -6.72 -5.92 18.98
N THR A 159 -5.82 -5.38 18.15
CA THR A 159 -5.97 -4.03 17.58
C THR A 159 -7.05 -3.99 16.52
N ILE A 160 -7.19 -5.04 15.69
CA ILE A 160 -8.32 -5.15 14.75
C ILE A 160 -9.65 -5.24 15.52
N GLU A 161 -9.70 -6.03 16.59
CA GLU A 161 -10.90 -6.17 17.44
C GLU A 161 -11.28 -4.85 18.10
N HIS A 162 -10.31 -4.08 18.58
CA HIS A 162 -10.53 -2.78 19.20
C HIS A 162 -10.96 -1.70 18.19
N VAL A 163 -10.30 -1.62 17.02
CA VAL A 163 -10.51 -0.56 16.02
C VAL A 163 -11.63 -0.91 15.03
N GLY A 164 -11.87 -2.21 14.84
CA GLY A 164 -12.73 -2.76 13.79
C GLY A 164 -11.98 -3.03 12.49
N MET A 165 -12.65 -3.70 11.58
CA MET A 165 -12.16 -4.11 10.27
C MET A 165 -11.86 -2.91 9.34
N PHE A 166 -11.18 -3.15 8.23
CA PHE A 166 -11.04 -2.16 7.16
C PHE A 166 -12.42 -1.77 6.59
N ASN A 167 -12.56 -0.52 6.17
CA ASN A 167 -13.76 -0.08 5.47
C ASN A 167 -13.80 -0.66 4.05
N ASP A 168 -14.57 -1.71 3.86
CA ASP A 168 -14.74 -2.45 2.60
C ASP A 168 -15.69 -1.80 1.58
N LYS A 169 -16.21 -0.62 1.91
CA LYS A 169 -17.01 0.21 0.98
C LYS A 169 -16.14 1.12 0.13
N VAL A 170 -14.85 1.24 0.46
CA VAL A 170 -13.90 2.08 -0.30
C VAL A 170 -12.94 1.21 -1.09
N LEU A 171 -12.66 1.60 -2.34
CA LEU A 171 -11.71 0.91 -3.21
C LEU A 171 -10.28 1.49 -3.14
N SER A 172 -10.09 2.62 -2.45
CA SER A 172 -8.78 3.27 -2.31
C SER A 172 -8.70 4.10 -1.03
N GLY A 173 -7.53 4.10 -0.39
CA GLY A 173 -7.23 4.89 0.81
C GLY A 173 -7.83 4.33 2.10
N GLY A 174 -8.33 3.09 2.11
CA GLY A 174 -8.86 2.45 3.31
C GLY A 174 -7.79 2.08 4.32
N ASP A 175 -6.53 1.86 3.87
CA ASP A 175 -5.36 1.74 4.74
C ASP A 175 -5.12 3.02 5.55
N MET A 176 -5.14 4.17 4.89
CA MET A 176 -4.98 5.48 5.54
C MET A 176 -6.16 5.80 6.47
N GLU A 177 -7.38 5.42 6.10
CA GLU A 177 -8.59 5.57 6.91
C GLU A 177 -8.51 4.69 8.14
N TRP A 178 -8.20 3.42 7.98
CA TRP A 178 -8.10 2.48 9.09
C TRP A 178 -7.01 2.87 10.09
N ASN A 179 -5.82 3.23 9.59
CA ASN A 179 -4.73 3.72 10.44
C ASN A 179 -5.09 5.03 11.16
N ALA A 180 -5.91 5.91 10.57
CA ALA A 180 -6.39 7.11 11.25
C ALA A 180 -7.30 6.74 12.43
N ARG A 181 -8.28 5.83 12.22
CA ARG A 181 -9.13 5.31 13.32
C ARG A 181 -8.30 4.65 14.42
N ALA A 182 -7.30 3.86 14.05
CA ALA A 182 -6.42 3.23 15.01
C ALA A 182 -5.62 4.25 15.84
N SER A 183 -5.12 5.31 15.21
CA SER A 183 -4.44 6.39 15.93
C SER A 183 -5.39 7.19 16.83
N GLU A 184 -6.62 7.45 16.39
CA GLU A 184 -7.69 8.10 17.19
C GLU A 184 -8.11 7.23 18.38
N ALA A 185 -8.07 5.90 18.25
CA ALA A 185 -8.31 4.94 19.32
C ALA A 185 -7.11 4.76 20.28
N GLY A 186 -6.00 5.50 20.07
CA GLY A 186 -4.82 5.42 20.94
C GLY A 186 -3.88 4.25 20.63
N GLU A 187 -4.11 3.52 19.55
CA GLU A 187 -3.25 2.41 19.16
C GLU A 187 -1.91 2.93 18.58
N PRO A 188 -0.76 2.62 19.22
CA PRO A 188 0.53 3.08 18.72
C PRO A 188 0.94 2.35 17.44
N ILE A 189 1.82 2.98 16.66
CA ILE A 189 2.49 2.37 15.51
C ILE A 189 4.00 2.64 15.59
N LEU A 190 4.80 1.62 15.31
CA LEU A 190 6.26 1.74 15.23
C LEU A 190 6.76 1.36 13.84
N PHE A 191 7.92 1.91 13.47
CA PHE A 191 8.57 1.56 12.22
C PHE A 191 9.46 0.33 12.38
N ALA A 192 9.09 -0.77 11.73
CA ALA A 192 9.83 -2.02 11.71
C ALA A 192 10.83 -2.03 10.55
N GLN A 193 11.91 -1.27 10.68
CA GLN A 193 12.90 -1.03 9.61
C GLN A 193 13.47 -2.31 8.97
N LYS A 194 13.63 -3.39 9.75
CA LYS A 194 14.21 -4.66 9.27
C LYS A 194 13.18 -5.59 8.63
N ALA A 195 11.87 -5.33 8.80
CA ALA A 195 10.82 -6.05 8.11
C ALA A 195 10.64 -5.42 6.72
N ILE A 196 11.41 -5.91 5.74
CA ILE A 196 11.51 -5.29 4.41
C ILE A 196 10.62 -6.03 3.41
N VAL A 197 9.88 -5.26 2.63
CA VAL A 197 9.15 -5.72 1.45
C VAL A 197 9.61 -4.91 0.24
N ARG A 198 10.01 -5.58 -0.86
CA ARG A 198 10.32 -4.92 -2.11
C ARG A 198 9.06 -4.83 -2.95
N HIS A 199 8.75 -3.65 -3.46
CA HIS A 199 7.56 -3.39 -4.26
C HIS A 199 7.97 -2.83 -5.62
N PRO A 200 7.48 -3.38 -6.75
CA PRO A 200 7.75 -2.81 -8.08
C PRO A 200 7.27 -1.36 -8.16
N ALA A 201 8.13 -0.48 -8.63
CA ALA A 201 7.76 0.91 -8.88
C ALA A 201 6.78 1.01 -10.06
N ARG A 202 5.90 2.01 -10.08
CA ARG A 202 4.97 2.20 -11.20
C ARG A 202 5.70 2.64 -12.45
N GLY A 203 5.68 1.79 -13.47
CA GLY A 203 6.42 1.98 -14.71
C GLY A 203 5.76 2.96 -15.70
N SER A 204 4.50 3.37 -15.52
CA SER A 204 3.83 4.23 -16.50
C SER A 204 3.26 5.53 -15.93
N LEU A 205 3.35 6.61 -16.71
CA LEU A 205 2.71 7.89 -16.36
C LEU A 205 1.18 7.72 -16.23
N ARG A 206 0.57 6.87 -17.07
CA ARG A 206 -0.87 6.59 -17.02
C ARG A 206 -1.29 6.07 -15.65
N ASP A 207 -0.53 5.15 -15.06
CA ASP A 207 -0.82 4.55 -13.75
C ASP A 207 -0.65 5.55 -12.62
N HIS A 208 0.36 6.43 -12.70
CA HIS A 208 0.52 7.53 -11.76
C HIS A 208 -0.66 8.50 -11.80
N LEU A 209 -1.12 8.86 -12.99
CA LEU A 209 -2.27 9.76 -13.15
C LEU A 209 -3.58 9.09 -12.70
N ALA A 210 -3.77 7.79 -12.98
CA ALA A 210 -4.91 7.02 -12.49
C ALA A 210 -4.90 6.94 -10.94
N LYS A 211 -3.74 6.63 -10.32
CA LYS A 211 -3.57 6.68 -8.86
C LYS A 211 -3.89 8.07 -8.31
N ALA A 212 -3.42 9.14 -8.96
CA ALA A 212 -3.66 10.51 -8.53
C ALA A 212 -5.17 10.84 -8.49
N ARG A 213 -5.94 10.41 -9.51
CA ARG A 213 -7.40 10.56 -9.55
C ARG A 213 -8.09 9.78 -8.42
N ARG A 214 -7.72 8.50 -8.22
CA ARG A 214 -8.27 7.68 -7.13
C ARG A 214 -8.03 8.28 -5.75
N ILE A 215 -6.80 8.74 -5.49
CA ILE A 215 -6.44 9.37 -4.21
C ILE A 215 -7.25 10.65 -4.00
N GLU A 216 -7.43 11.46 -5.03
CA GLU A 216 -8.18 12.70 -4.93
C GLU A 216 -9.67 12.44 -4.67
N GLY A 217 -10.28 11.47 -5.36
CA GLY A 217 -11.63 11.02 -5.09
C GLY A 217 -11.82 10.52 -3.66
N ALA A 218 -10.88 9.70 -3.15
CA ALA A 218 -10.90 9.24 -1.77
C ALA A 218 -10.74 10.39 -0.76
N ARG A 219 -9.89 11.39 -1.05
CA ARG A 219 -9.70 12.59 -0.23
C ARG A 219 -10.99 13.38 -0.10
N LEU A 220 -11.67 13.62 -1.20
CA LEU A 220 -12.92 14.38 -1.22
C LEU A 220 -14.03 13.66 -0.46
N ARG A 221 -14.17 12.33 -0.62
CA ARG A 221 -15.14 11.54 0.15
C ARG A 221 -14.90 11.63 1.66
N ARG A 222 -13.64 11.49 2.11
CA ARG A 222 -13.31 11.61 3.56
C ARG A 222 -13.61 12.97 4.14
N ASN A 223 -13.52 14.02 3.33
CA ASN A 223 -13.78 15.40 3.73
C ASN A 223 -15.22 15.84 3.50
N ALA A 224 -16.08 14.96 2.96
CA ALA A 224 -17.49 15.25 2.81
C ALA A 224 -18.13 15.61 4.16
N GLY A 225 -18.74 16.79 4.24
CA GLY A 225 -19.32 17.33 5.48
C GLY A 225 -18.40 18.19 6.34
N ARG A 226 -17.09 18.35 6.03
CA ARG A 226 -16.15 19.15 6.83
C ARG A 226 -16.04 20.64 6.43
N GLY A 227 -17.07 21.20 5.79
CA GLY A 227 -17.14 22.62 5.43
C GLY A 227 -16.63 22.94 4.03
N PHE A 228 -17.10 24.09 3.48
CA PHE A 228 -16.90 24.51 2.10
C PHE A 228 -15.44 24.74 1.71
N VAL A 229 -14.59 25.17 2.63
CA VAL A 229 -13.15 25.44 2.36
C VAL A 229 -12.40 24.19 1.88
N ASN A 230 -12.83 22.99 2.28
CA ASN A 230 -12.21 21.73 1.83
C ASN A 230 -12.54 21.38 0.36
N TYR A 231 -13.45 22.10 -0.26
CA TYR A 231 -13.90 21.91 -1.63
C TYR A 231 -13.30 22.92 -2.62
N ILE A 232 -12.51 23.89 -2.14
CA ILE A 232 -11.83 24.82 -3.04
C ILE A 232 -10.63 24.12 -3.65
N PRO A 233 -10.55 24.01 -5.00
CA PRO A 233 -9.37 23.46 -5.64
C PRO A 233 -8.16 24.30 -5.24
N PRO A 234 -7.05 23.71 -4.78
CA PRO A 234 -5.87 24.48 -4.40
C PRO A 234 -5.12 24.95 -5.68
N ILE A 235 -5.67 25.98 -6.33
CA ILE A 235 -5.17 26.53 -7.62
C ILE A 235 -3.70 26.91 -7.52
N GLN A 236 -3.23 27.33 -6.34
CA GLN A 236 -1.82 27.59 -6.09
C GLN A 236 -0.90 26.37 -6.39
N LYS A 237 -1.45 25.17 -6.38
CA LYS A 237 -0.72 23.94 -6.77
C LYS A 237 -0.54 23.81 -8.29
N LEU A 238 -1.17 24.67 -9.12
CA LEU A 238 -0.84 24.78 -10.54
C LEU A 238 0.54 25.40 -10.78
N ILE A 239 1.05 26.19 -9.83
CA ILE A 239 2.40 26.69 -9.93
C ILE A 239 3.37 25.53 -9.70
N PRO A 240 4.33 25.27 -10.62
CA PRO A 240 5.33 24.23 -10.44
C PRO A 240 6.10 24.39 -9.12
N SER A 241 6.37 23.27 -8.44
CA SER A 241 7.08 23.31 -7.15
C SER A 241 8.60 23.43 -7.37
N PHE A 242 9.14 24.64 -7.34
CA PHE A 242 10.57 24.86 -7.42
C PHE A 242 11.34 24.31 -6.21
N LYS A 243 10.69 24.23 -5.03
CA LYS A 243 11.26 23.54 -3.87
C LYS A 243 11.51 22.06 -4.16
N THR A 244 10.54 21.37 -4.80
CA THR A 244 10.70 19.97 -5.20
C THR A 244 11.83 19.83 -6.22
N LEU A 245 11.91 20.72 -7.22
CA LEU A 245 12.99 20.73 -8.18
C LEU A 245 14.36 20.91 -7.51
N SER A 246 14.49 21.90 -6.61
CA SER A 246 15.73 22.11 -5.88
C SER A 246 16.17 20.90 -5.06
N ASN A 247 15.22 20.17 -4.46
CA ASN A 247 15.53 18.95 -3.72
C ASN A 247 16.02 17.83 -4.67
N LEU A 248 15.35 17.64 -5.82
CA LEU A 248 15.74 16.63 -6.82
C LEU A 248 17.14 16.92 -7.39
N LEU A 249 17.45 18.19 -7.67
CA LEU A 249 18.77 18.60 -8.16
C LEU A 249 19.91 18.41 -7.13
N LYS A 250 19.57 18.30 -5.86
CA LYS A 250 20.53 18.03 -4.77
C LYS A 250 20.67 16.53 -4.46
N THR A 251 19.90 15.67 -5.14
CA THR A 251 19.95 14.22 -4.96
C THR A 251 21.12 13.67 -5.79
N PRO A 252 22.18 13.13 -5.17
CA PRO A 252 23.42 12.75 -5.89
C PRO A 252 23.21 11.65 -6.93
N GLU A 253 22.22 10.79 -6.71
CA GLU A 253 21.89 9.64 -7.57
C GLU A 253 21.14 10.06 -8.85
N LEU A 254 20.69 11.30 -8.97
CA LEU A 254 19.95 11.80 -10.13
C LEU A 254 20.83 12.71 -10.99
N SER A 255 20.91 12.41 -12.28
CA SER A 255 21.42 13.36 -13.27
C SER A 255 20.48 14.57 -13.40
N PHE A 256 21.00 15.69 -13.92
CA PHE A 256 20.18 16.89 -14.19
C PHE A 256 18.95 16.55 -15.06
N SER A 257 19.14 15.76 -16.12
CA SER A 257 18.05 15.35 -17.03
C SER A 257 17.00 14.52 -16.32
N GLN A 258 17.40 13.57 -15.46
CA GLN A 258 16.48 12.75 -14.66
C GLN A 258 15.71 13.62 -13.65
N ALA A 259 16.37 14.54 -12.95
CA ALA A 259 15.74 15.44 -12.01
C ALA A 259 14.65 16.32 -12.69
N MET A 260 14.95 16.86 -13.87
CA MET A 260 14.00 17.63 -14.68
C MET A 260 12.80 16.78 -15.14
N SER A 261 13.06 15.56 -15.60
CA SER A 261 12.02 14.64 -16.06
C SER A 261 11.10 14.20 -14.93
N VAL A 262 11.66 13.84 -13.76
CA VAL A 262 10.91 13.50 -12.53
C VAL A 262 10.06 14.69 -12.06
N TRP A 263 10.62 15.90 -12.11
CA TRP A 263 9.85 17.11 -11.79
C TRP A 263 8.70 17.36 -12.77
N GLY A 264 8.87 17.07 -14.05
CA GLY A 264 7.80 17.12 -15.06
C GLY A 264 6.66 16.14 -14.74
N VAL A 265 6.98 14.89 -14.37
CA VAL A 265 5.98 13.90 -13.92
C VAL A 265 5.27 14.38 -12.66
N HIS A 266 6.00 14.93 -11.69
CA HIS A 266 5.42 15.52 -10.47
C HIS A 266 4.42 16.62 -10.80
N TYR A 267 4.74 17.51 -11.74
CA TYR A 267 3.85 18.57 -12.16
C TYR A 267 2.59 18.03 -12.85
N ALA A 268 2.72 17.06 -13.75
CA ALA A 268 1.58 16.40 -14.40
C ALA A 268 0.62 15.77 -13.37
N VAL A 269 1.15 15.07 -12.35
CA VAL A 269 0.36 14.50 -11.25
C VAL A 269 -0.38 15.59 -10.46
N ARG A 270 0.26 16.74 -10.21
CA ARG A 270 -0.39 17.89 -9.51
C ARG A 270 -1.55 18.46 -10.33
N VAL A 271 -1.34 18.68 -11.61
CA VAL A 271 -2.39 19.19 -12.53
C VAL A 271 -3.57 18.24 -12.54
N VAL A 272 -3.34 16.91 -12.67
CA VAL A 272 -4.40 15.92 -12.66
C VAL A 272 -5.18 15.90 -11.33
N LYS A 273 -4.54 16.05 -10.18
CA LYS A 273 -5.25 16.16 -8.90
C LYS A 273 -6.19 17.35 -8.86
N ILE A 274 -5.78 18.50 -9.41
CA ILE A 274 -6.62 19.71 -9.45
C ILE A 274 -7.78 19.54 -10.41
N THR A 275 -7.51 19.08 -11.66
CA THR A 275 -8.56 18.85 -12.65
C THR A 275 -9.57 17.80 -12.16
N GLU A 276 -9.12 16.78 -11.44
CA GLU A 276 -10.01 15.80 -10.83
C GLU A 276 -10.86 16.41 -9.70
N THR A 277 -10.31 17.27 -8.86
CA THR A 277 -11.09 18.03 -7.87
C THR A 277 -12.17 18.84 -8.54
N ILE A 278 -11.84 19.58 -9.60
CA ILE A 278 -12.80 20.37 -10.37
C ILE A 278 -13.88 19.46 -10.99
N ARG A 279 -13.46 18.35 -11.61
CA ARG A 279 -14.37 17.38 -12.23
C ARG A 279 -15.41 16.84 -11.23
N LEU A 280 -14.96 16.44 -10.05
CA LEU A 280 -15.81 15.83 -9.03
C LEU A 280 -16.76 16.84 -8.36
N LEU A 281 -16.28 18.05 -8.07
CA LEU A 281 -17.03 19.05 -7.32
C LEU A 281 -17.96 19.88 -8.20
N TRP A 282 -17.48 20.29 -9.37
CA TRP A 282 -18.18 21.27 -10.21
C TRP A 282 -18.99 20.60 -11.30
N LEU A 283 -18.48 19.49 -11.89
CA LEU A 283 -19.19 18.77 -12.94
C LEU A 283 -20.05 17.62 -12.40
N ARG A 284 -20.08 17.38 -11.08
CA ARG A 284 -20.87 16.34 -10.41
C ARG A 284 -20.74 14.95 -11.04
N ARG A 285 -19.59 14.63 -11.62
CA ARG A 285 -19.32 13.33 -12.24
C ARG A 285 -18.87 12.33 -11.18
N PRO A 286 -19.21 11.02 -11.32
CA PRO A 286 -18.74 10.01 -10.38
C PRO A 286 -17.21 9.92 -10.41
N ASP A 287 -16.62 9.52 -9.29
CA ASP A 287 -15.19 9.27 -9.21
C ASP A 287 -14.77 8.03 -10.02
N GLN A 288 -13.53 8.03 -10.49
CA GLN A 288 -12.95 6.86 -11.15
C GLN A 288 -12.57 5.82 -10.12
N ARG A 289 -13.09 4.61 -10.26
CA ARG A 289 -12.88 3.49 -9.34
C ARG A 289 -11.84 2.48 -9.83
N THR A 290 -11.34 2.67 -11.04
CA THR A 290 -10.34 1.80 -11.70
C THR A 290 -9.11 2.58 -12.11
#